data_8210d0b6ad8bda6d800219d7ed7ee1e2
#
_entry.id   8210d0b6ad8bda6d800219d7ed7ee1e2
#
_cell.length_a   1.000
_cell.length_b   1.000
_cell.length_c   1.000
_cell.angle_alpha   90.00
_cell.angle_beta   90.00
_cell.angle_gamma   90.00
#
_symmetry.space_group_name_H-M   'P 1'
#
loop_
_entity.id
_entity.type
_entity.pdbx_description
1 polymer ?
#
loop_
_entity_poly.entity_id
_entity_poly.type
_entity_poly.pdbx_seq_one_letter_code
_entity_poly.pdbx_strand_id
1 'polypeptide(L)'
;MRQKKTGLLQYIGEEADQFYIDLVTPMALGSKDANKKLGVIYSPFHGTGGRMVPKLLELRNFERLKTVSEQMVPNGDFPTLPSPNPEDPKAFGLALEKANDDDDMILTNDPDADRLGVMVRGKNRDWQWLNGNLIGVLLLDQMLSSLQKTGGLPPNGVLVTTIVTSPLMSKVARFYGLEAVSYTHLRAHETIL
;
A
#
# COMPACT_ATOMS: atom_id res chain seq x y z
N MET A 1 -25.23 17.34 -9.72
CA MET A 1 -26.63 16.93 -9.47
C MET A 1 -27.46 16.72 -10.75
N ARG A 2 -27.31 17.47 -11.85
CA ARG A 2 -28.10 17.31 -13.09
C ARG A 2 -27.85 15.99 -13.83
N GLN A 3 -26.62 15.47 -13.85
CA GLN A 3 -26.24 14.23 -14.54
C GLN A 3 -26.80 12.97 -13.89
N LYS A 4 -27.07 12.97 -12.57
CA LYS A 4 -27.70 11.88 -11.85
C LYS A 4 -29.15 11.60 -12.29
N LYS A 5 -29.87 12.68 -12.72
CA LYS A 5 -31.26 12.59 -13.20
C LYS A 5 -31.39 12.04 -14.63
N THR A 6 -30.33 12.05 -15.43
CA THR A 6 -30.32 11.59 -16.82
C THR A 6 -29.79 10.16 -16.99
N GLY A 7 -29.40 9.48 -15.91
CA GLY A 7 -28.79 8.15 -15.98
C GLY A 7 -27.32 8.13 -16.46
N LEU A 8 -26.73 9.28 -16.76
CA LEU A 8 -25.34 9.39 -17.18
C LEU A 8 -24.31 9.21 -16.04
N LEU A 9 -24.77 9.26 -14.78
CA LEU A 9 -23.97 9.01 -13.60
C LEU A 9 -24.66 7.95 -12.74
N GLN A 10 -23.99 6.82 -12.58
CA GLN A 10 -24.44 5.72 -11.70
C GLN A 10 -23.41 5.52 -10.59
N TYR A 11 -23.88 5.40 -9.34
CA TYR A 11 -23.04 4.98 -8.23
C TYR A 11 -23.03 3.46 -8.17
N ILE A 12 -21.83 2.88 -8.24
CA ILE A 12 -21.56 1.50 -7.89
C ILE A 12 -21.39 1.42 -6.37
N GLY A 13 -22.22 0.62 -5.70
CA GLY A 13 -22.29 0.61 -4.24
C GLY A 13 -21.43 -0.50 -3.60
N GLU A 14 -21.94 -1.00 -2.48
CA GLU A 14 -21.29 -2.01 -1.65
C GLU A 14 -21.01 -3.34 -2.37
N GLU A 15 -21.80 -3.69 -3.37
CA GLU A 15 -21.57 -4.89 -4.19
C GLU A 15 -20.23 -4.85 -4.92
N ALA A 16 -19.87 -3.69 -5.49
CA ALA A 16 -18.59 -3.51 -6.14
C ALA A 16 -17.41 -3.52 -5.14
N ASP A 17 -17.62 -2.93 -3.95
CA ASP A 17 -16.62 -2.99 -2.88
C ASP A 17 -16.38 -4.44 -2.44
N GLN A 18 -17.45 -5.21 -2.24
CA GLN A 18 -17.34 -6.60 -1.82
C GLN A 18 -16.65 -7.46 -2.88
N PHE A 19 -17.01 -7.27 -4.15
CA PHE A 19 -16.31 -7.93 -5.26
C PHE A 19 -14.81 -7.67 -5.24
N TYR A 20 -14.40 -6.42 -5.02
CA TYR A 20 -12.97 -6.07 -4.91
C TYR A 20 -12.31 -6.72 -3.69
N ILE A 21 -12.95 -6.68 -2.53
CA ILE A 21 -12.47 -7.32 -1.30
C ILE A 21 -12.26 -8.83 -1.50
N ASP A 22 -13.24 -9.50 -2.10
CA ASP A 22 -13.19 -10.94 -2.37
C ASP A 22 -12.06 -11.31 -3.35
N LEU A 23 -11.77 -10.42 -4.31
CA LEU A 23 -10.70 -10.59 -5.28
C LEU A 23 -9.31 -10.44 -4.63
N VAL A 24 -9.11 -9.44 -3.77
CA VAL A 24 -7.77 -9.12 -3.24
C VAL A 24 -7.42 -9.86 -1.96
N THR A 25 -8.40 -10.26 -1.15
CA THR A 25 -8.18 -10.95 0.14
C THR A 25 -7.36 -12.24 -0.01
N PRO A 26 -7.58 -13.10 -1.02
CA PRO A 26 -6.77 -14.30 -1.22
C PRO A 26 -5.31 -14.04 -1.61
N MET A 27 -5.01 -12.84 -2.13
CA MET A 27 -3.64 -12.47 -2.53
C MET A 27 -2.74 -12.18 -1.32
N ALA A 28 -3.33 -11.97 -0.14
CA ALA A 28 -2.60 -11.59 1.05
C ALA A 28 -1.75 -12.76 1.59
N LEU A 29 -0.45 -12.53 1.70
CA LEU A 29 0.54 -13.45 2.22
C LEU A 29 0.71 -13.27 3.74
N GLY A 30 1.27 -14.29 4.40
CA GLY A 30 1.60 -14.24 5.82
C GLY A 30 0.47 -14.67 6.75
N SER A 31 0.79 -14.73 8.04
CA SER A 31 -0.10 -15.22 9.10
C SER A 31 -1.01 -14.11 9.62
N LYS A 32 -2.31 -14.38 9.68
CA LYS A 32 -3.29 -13.49 10.35
C LYS A 32 -3.02 -13.33 11.86
N ASP A 33 -2.45 -14.35 12.50
CA ASP A 33 -2.16 -14.28 13.95
C ASP A 33 -1.01 -13.34 14.28
N ALA A 34 -0.02 -13.19 13.39
CA ALA A 34 1.05 -12.23 13.55
C ALA A 34 0.53 -10.79 13.51
N ASN A 35 -0.51 -10.52 12.72
CA ASN A 35 -1.07 -9.19 12.55
C ASN A 35 -1.77 -8.66 13.80
N LYS A 36 -2.34 -9.53 14.64
CA LYS A 36 -3.07 -9.16 15.87
C LYS A 36 -2.24 -8.33 16.85
N LYS A 37 -0.94 -8.57 16.87
CA LYS A 37 -0.02 -7.93 17.82
C LYS A 37 0.49 -6.56 17.34
N LEU A 38 0.37 -6.28 16.04
CA LEU A 38 0.90 -5.06 15.45
C LEU A 38 -0.03 -3.87 15.69
N GLY A 39 0.50 -2.83 16.31
CA GLY A 39 -0.15 -1.53 16.39
C GLY A 39 0.05 -0.78 15.07
N VAL A 40 -1.03 -0.52 14.34
CA VAL A 40 -0.99 0.13 13.03
C VAL A 40 -1.83 1.39 13.05
N ILE A 41 -1.25 2.49 12.55
CA ILE A 41 -1.97 3.72 12.28
C ILE A 41 -2.12 3.85 10.76
N TYR A 42 -3.33 4.13 10.29
CA TYR A 42 -3.60 4.29 8.86
C TYR A 42 -4.14 5.69 8.55
N SER A 43 -3.64 6.28 7.45
CA SER A 43 -4.19 7.49 6.85
C SER A 43 -4.28 7.38 5.33
N PRO A 44 -5.43 7.71 4.73
CA PRO A 44 -5.62 7.83 3.29
C PRO A 44 -5.26 9.23 2.74
N PHE A 45 -4.68 10.11 3.53
CA PHE A 45 -4.38 11.49 3.12
C PHE A 45 -5.57 12.22 2.46
N HIS A 46 -6.77 12.13 3.06
CA HIS A 46 -8.03 12.66 2.52
C HIS A 46 -8.46 12.02 1.18
N GLY A 47 -7.91 10.87 0.83
CA GLY A 47 -8.16 10.19 -0.44
C GLY A 47 -9.15 9.03 -0.37
N THR A 48 -9.19 8.27 -1.45
CA THR A 48 -10.16 7.20 -1.69
C THR A 48 -9.89 5.93 -0.87
N GLY A 49 -8.63 5.71 -0.44
CA GLY A 49 -8.22 4.53 0.33
C GLY A 49 -8.94 4.36 1.66
N GLY A 50 -9.48 5.46 2.23
CA GLY A 50 -10.16 5.45 3.53
C GLY A 50 -11.36 4.51 3.62
N ARG A 51 -11.99 4.17 2.50
CA ARG A 51 -13.14 3.27 2.46
C ARG A 51 -12.74 1.79 2.47
N MET A 52 -11.68 1.43 1.75
CA MET A 52 -11.33 0.02 1.48
C MET A 52 -10.22 -0.51 2.36
N VAL A 53 -9.17 0.28 2.58
CA VAL A 53 -7.97 -0.20 3.26
C VAL A 53 -8.24 -0.61 4.71
N PRO A 54 -9.00 0.15 5.54
CA PRO A 54 -9.33 -0.31 6.90
C PRO A 54 -10.06 -1.64 6.92
N LYS A 55 -11.05 -1.84 6.03
CA LYS A 55 -11.77 -3.11 5.91
C LYS A 55 -10.85 -4.30 5.60
N LEU A 56 -9.89 -4.10 4.67
CA LEU A 56 -8.91 -5.12 4.31
C LEU A 56 -7.97 -5.44 5.47
N LEU A 57 -7.51 -4.43 6.21
CA LEU A 57 -6.67 -4.61 7.39
C LEU A 57 -7.43 -5.37 8.50
N GLU A 58 -8.69 -5.02 8.76
CA GLU A 58 -9.54 -5.73 9.73
C GLU A 58 -9.75 -7.20 9.33
N LEU A 59 -10.02 -7.49 8.06
CA LEU A 59 -10.14 -8.86 7.52
C LEU A 59 -8.85 -9.67 7.64
N ARG A 60 -7.70 -8.98 7.75
CA ARG A 60 -6.38 -9.56 8.00
C ARG A 60 -6.02 -9.60 9.47
N ASN A 61 -6.98 -9.35 10.39
CA ASN A 61 -6.81 -9.39 11.84
C ASN A 61 -5.82 -8.36 12.40
N PHE A 62 -5.76 -7.16 11.83
CA PHE A 62 -5.07 -6.04 12.47
C PHE A 62 -5.98 -5.47 13.58
N GLU A 63 -6.01 -6.15 14.74
CA GLU A 63 -6.92 -5.82 15.86
C GLU A 63 -6.57 -4.48 16.54
N ARG A 64 -5.35 -4.00 16.36
CA ARG A 64 -4.84 -2.73 16.92
C ARG A 64 -4.69 -1.66 15.84
N LEU A 65 -5.65 -1.62 14.92
CA LEU A 65 -5.73 -0.60 13.87
C LEU A 65 -6.31 0.70 14.45
N LYS A 66 -5.62 1.80 14.22
CA LYS A 66 -6.07 3.17 14.44
C LYS A 66 -6.13 3.91 13.10
N THR A 67 -7.05 4.84 12.95
CA THR A 67 -7.12 5.70 11.77
C THR A 67 -6.91 7.17 12.17
N VAL A 68 -6.30 7.95 11.28
CA VAL A 68 -6.22 9.40 11.43
C VAL A 68 -7.57 9.99 11.00
N SER A 69 -8.48 10.14 11.98
CA SER A 69 -9.89 10.49 11.72
C SER A 69 -10.08 11.73 10.86
N GLU A 70 -9.24 12.76 11.05
CA GLU A 70 -9.29 14.02 10.29
C GLU A 70 -8.97 13.83 8.80
N GLN A 71 -8.17 12.81 8.50
CA GLN A 71 -7.74 12.50 7.12
C GLN A 71 -8.58 11.42 6.43
N MET A 72 -9.52 10.80 7.17
CA MET A 72 -10.42 9.77 6.62
C MET A 72 -11.51 10.34 5.70
N VAL A 73 -11.82 11.63 5.84
CA VAL A 73 -12.83 12.29 5.00
C VAL A 73 -12.16 12.80 3.72
N PRO A 74 -12.63 12.39 2.53
CA PRO A 74 -12.12 12.90 1.26
C PRO A 74 -12.22 14.41 1.18
N ASN A 75 -11.09 15.09 0.92
CA ASN A 75 -11.03 16.53 0.78
C ASN A 75 -9.89 16.94 -0.17
N GLY A 76 -10.23 17.51 -1.31
CA GLY A 76 -9.26 17.93 -2.33
C GLY A 76 -8.39 19.14 -1.96
N ASP A 77 -8.70 19.83 -0.86
CA ASP A 77 -7.87 20.93 -0.36
C ASP A 77 -6.74 20.46 0.58
N PHE A 78 -6.76 19.18 1.01
CA PHE A 78 -5.76 18.54 1.86
C PHE A 78 -5.36 19.37 3.11
N PRO A 79 -6.31 19.87 3.91
CA PRO A 79 -6.06 20.92 4.91
C PRO A 79 -5.09 20.52 6.04
N THR A 80 -4.82 19.24 6.22
CA THR A 80 -3.95 18.73 7.30
C THR A 80 -2.58 18.28 6.80
N LEU A 81 -2.25 18.51 5.53
CA LEU A 81 -1.05 17.99 4.89
C LEU A 81 -0.32 19.11 4.12
N PRO A 82 1.01 19.18 4.21
CA PRO A 82 1.78 20.06 3.33
C PRO A 82 1.73 19.60 1.85
N SER A 83 1.65 18.28 1.66
CA SER A 83 1.48 17.61 0.37
C SER A 83 0.93 16.21 0.62
N PRO A 84 -0.06 15.72 -0.16
CA PRO A 84 -0.60 14.36 0.00
C PRO A 84 0.29 13.30 -0.69
N ASN A 85 1.60 13.38 -0.48
CA ASN A 85 2.58 12.49 -1.09
C ASN A 85 3.21 11.57 -0.04
N PRO A 86 3.00 10.24 -0.11
CA PRO A 86 3.57 9.27 0.84
C PRO A 86 5.10 9.14 0.73
N GLU A 87 5.72 9.71 -0.29
CA GLU A 87 7.18 9.79 -0.40
C GLU A 87 7.78 10.98 0.36
N ASP A 88 6.94 11.91 0.86
CA ASP A 88 7.38 12.99 1.74
C ASP A 88 7.17 12.60 3.21
N PRO A 89 8.25 12.42 4.01
CA PRO A 89 8.12 12.12 5.44
C PRO A 89 7.29 13.15 6.22
N LYS A 90 7.22 14.41 5.76
CA LYS A 90 6.43 15.46 6.40
C LYS A 90 4.93 15.21 6.34
N ALA A 91 4.47 14.45 5.35
CA ALA A 91 3.06 14.09 5.24
C ALA A 91 2.56 13.21 6.40
N PHE A 92 3.45 12.53 7.10
CA PHE A 92 3.13 11.67 8.23
C PHE A 92 2.91 12.44 9.56
N GLY A 93 3.09 13.76 9.58
CA GLY A 93 3.09 14.58 10.80
C GLY A 93 1.91 14.29 11.72
N LEU A 94 0.68 14.37 11.21
CA LEU A 94 -0.53 14.14 12.03
C LEU A 94 -0.64 12.68 12.54
N ALA A 95 -0.21 11.70 11.74
CA ALA A 95 -0.16 10.31 12.18
C ALA A 95 0.89 10.08 13.28
N LEU A 96 2.04 10.75 13.17
CA LEU A 96 3.08 10.73 14.22
C LEU A 96 2.63 11.38 15.51
N GLU A 97 1.88 12.48 15.46
CA GLU A 97 1.29 13.13 16.65
C GLU A 97 0.31 12.22 17.40
N LYS A 98 -0.40 11.36 16.67
CA LYS A 98 -1.37 10.40 17.25
C LYS A 98 -0.73 9.09 17.70
N ALA A 99 0.53 8.87 17.34
CA ALA A 99 1.24 7.65 17.69
C ALA A 99 1.65 7.61 19.17
N ASN A 100 1.56 6.43 19.75
CA ASN A 100 2.07 6.15 21.10
C ASN A 100 3.06 4.97 21.08
N ASP A 101 3.54 4.57 22.26
CA ASP A 101 4.55 3.49 22.36
C ASP A 101 4.02 2.11 21.97
N ASP A 102 2.72 1.94 21.88
CA ASP A 102 2.11 0.69 21.45
C ASP A 102 1.99 0.56 19.93
N ASP A 103 2.25 1.62 19.16
CA ASP A 103 2.15 1.61 17.71
C ASP A 103 3.49 1.22 17.09
N ASP A 104 3.45 0.30 16.14
CA ASP A 104 4.62 -0.28 15.50
C ASP A 104 4.81 0.20 14.06
N MET A 105 3.72 0.61 13.40
CA MET A 105 3.72 0.95 11.98
C MET A 105 2.71 2.06 11.67
N ILE A 106 3.08 2.94 10.75
CA ILE A 106 2.16 3.89 10.10
C ILE A 106 2.10 3.54 8.62
N LEU A 107 0.88 3.38 8.12
CA LEU A 107 0.58 3.15 6.70
C LEU A 107 -0.19 4.34 6.14
N THR A 108 0.18 4.78 4.96
CA THR A 108 -0.53 5.86 4.27
C THR A 108 -0.70 5.54 2.80
N ASN A 109 -1.75 6.08 2.20
CA ASN A 109 -1.91 6.12 0.75
C ASN A 109 -2.02 7.57 0.28
N ASP A 110 -1.63 7.82 -0.95
CA ASP A 110 -1.97 9.06 -1.63
C ASP A 110 -3.46 9.11 -2.01
N PRO A 111 -3.96 10.25 -2.52
CA PRO A 111 -5.41 10.45 -2.68
C PRO A 111 -6.14 9.46 -3.60
N ASP A 112 -5.50 8.93 -4.63
CA ASP A 112 -6.05 7.91 -5.53
C ASP A 112 -5.68 6.47 -5.13
N ALA A 113 -4.89 6.34 -4.03
CA ALA A 113 -4.50 5.08 -3.38
C ALA A 113 -3.66 4.13 -4.26
N ASP A 114 -2.91 4.66 -5.23
CA ASP A 114 -1.98 3.87 -6.05
C ASP A 114 -0.57 3.76 -5.45
N ARG A 115 -0.23 4.61 -4.47
CA ARG A 115 1.04 4.60 -3.74
C ARG A 115 0.85 4.25 -2.27
N LEU A 116 1.90 3.68 -1.69
CA LEU A 116 1.97 3.30 -0.28
C LEU A 116 3.14 4.01 0.39
N GLY A 117 2.86 4.68 1.51
CA GLY A 117 3.87 5.18 2.43
C GLY A 117 3.91 4.35 3.71
N VAL A 118 5.10 4.13 4.22
CA VAL A 118 5.31 3.30 5.42
C VAL A 118 6.33 3.96 6.34
N MET A 119 5.97 4.04 7.61
CA MET A 119 6.92 4.24 8.70
C MET A 119 6.85 3.06 9.67
N VAL A 120 7.98 2.69 10.23
CA VAL A 120 8.08 1.60 11.22
C VAL A 120 8.87 2.04 12.44
N ARG A 121 8.62 1.38 13.58
CA ARG A 121 9.46 1.56 14.76
C ARG A 121 10.80 0.85 14.57
N GLY A 122 11.89 1.59 14.71
CA GLY A 122 13.25 1.06 14.80
C GLY A 122 13.53 0.36 16.14
N LYS A 123 14.72 -0.20 16.29
CA LYS A 123 15.16 -0.91 17.51
C LYS A 123 15.10 -0.01 18.76
N ASN A 124 15.35 1.28 18.62
CA ASN A 124 15.33 2.26 19.69
C ASN A 124 13.95 2.92 19.88
N ARG A 125 12.89 2.36 19.24
CA ARG A 125 11.54 2.91 19.21
C ARG A 125 11.39 4.26 18.51
N ASP A 126 12.41 4.71 17.77
CA ASP A 126 12.34 5.84 16.83
C ASP A 126 11.54 5.46 15.58
N TRP A 127 10.87 6.44 14.98
CA TRP A 127 10.16 6.23 13.72
C TRP A 127 11.11 6.34 12.53
N GLN A 128 11.09 5.33 11.67
CA GLN A 128 11.88 5.25 10.46
C GLN A 128 10.99 5.21 9.24
N TRP A 129 11.14 6.19 8.36
CA TRP A 129 10.46 6.21 7.07
C TRP A 129 11.14 5.25 6.09
N LEU A 130 10.34 4.45 5.41
CA LEU A 130 10.80 3.54 4.37
C LEU A 130 10.52 4.14 3.00
N ASN A 131 11.54 4.32 2.18
CA ASN A 131 11.34 4.76 0.80
C ASN A 131 10.74 3.65 -0.07
N GLY A 132 10.11 4.03 -1.19
CA GLY A 132 9.41 3.09 -2.08
C GLY A 132 10.28 1.95 -2.61
N ASN A 133 11.56 2.21 -2.87
CA ASN A 133 12.50 1.17 -3.30
C ASN A 133 12.73 0.10 -2.21
N LEU A 134 12.85 0.51 -0.95
CA LEU A 134 13.01 -0.42 0.17
C LEU A 134 11.73 -1.22 0.40
N ILE A 135 10.57 -0.56 0.37
CA ILE A 135 9.26 -1.23 0.46
C ILE A 135 9.14 -2.27 -0.65
N GLY A 136 9.47 -1.92 -1.89
CA GLY A 136 9.42 -2.84 -3.03
C GLY A 136 10.31 -4.06 -2.86
N VAL A 137 11.53 -3.89 -2.35
CA VAL A 137 12.45 -5.01 -2.06
C VAL A 137 11.88 -5.93 -0.99
N LEU A 138 11.36 -5.38 0.12
CA LEU A 138 10.78 -6.17 1.22
C LEU A 138 9.54 -6.95 0.77
N LEU A 139 8.66 -6.32 -0.01
CA LEU A 139 7.47 -6.97 -0.57
C LEU A 139 7.84 -8.08 -1.54
N LEU A 140 8.83 -7.86 -2.42
CA LEU A 140 9.32 -8.86 -3.35
C LEU A 140 9.89 -10.09 -2.62
N ASP A 141 10.76 -9.85 -1.64
CA ASP A 141 11.36 -10.94 -0.84
C ASP A 141 10.29 -11.74 -0.09
N GLN A 142 9.35 -11.06 0.57
CA GLN A 142 8.24 -11.69 1.27
C GLN A 142 7.35 -12.52 0.32
N MET A 143 7.05 -12.00 -0.86
CA MET A 143 6.25 -12.69 -1.86
C MET A 143 6.97 -13.94 -2.37
N LEU A 144 8.23 -13.83 -2.79
CA LEU A 144 8.99 -14.93 -3.36
C LEU A 144 9.30 -16.01 -2.31
N SER A 145 9.63 -15.61 -1.07
CA SER A 145 9.84 -16.59 0.02
C SER A 145 8.55 -17.35 0.35
N SER A 146 7.40 -16.68 0.32
CA SER A 146 6.10 -17.32 0.56
C SER A 146 5.74 -18.30 -0.57
N LEU A 147 5.94 -17.91 -1.81
CA LEU A 147 5.74 -18.78 -2.98
C LEU A 147 6.69 -19.99 -2.95
N GLN A 148 7.96 -19.79 -2.57
CA GLN A 148 8.91 -20.87 -2.45
C GLN A 148 8.47 -21.90 -1.40
N LYS A 149 8.01 -21.47 -0.23
CA LYS A 149 7.54 -22.35 0.85
C LYS A 149 6.30 -23.17 0.46
N THR A 150 5.45 -22.63 -0.41
CA THR A 150 4.23 -23.30 -0.88
C THR A 150 4.41 -24.09 -2.18
N GLY A 151 5.61 -24.10 -2.76
CA GLY A 151 5.86 -24.69 -4.08
C GLY A 151 5.25 -23.92 -5.25
N GLY A 152 4.85 -22.68 -5.03
CA GLY A 152 4.18 -21.83 -6.02
C GLY A 152 5.11 -20.94 -6.85
N LEU A 153 6.45 -21.07 -6.73
CA LEU A 153 7.36 -20.31 -7.59
C LEU A 153 7.22 -20.78 -9.05
N PRO A 154 6.93 -19.85 -9.99
CA PRO A 154 6.82 -20.22 -11.39
C PRO A 154 8.20 -20.62 -11.94
N PRO A 155 8.31 -21.75 -12.69
CA PRO A 155 9.59 -22.24 -13.22
C PRO A 155 10.24 -21.26 -14.22
N ASN A 156 9.43 -20.42 -14.87
CA ASN A 156 9.86 -19.40 -15.83
C ASN A 156 9.50 -17.99 -15.34
N GLY A 157 9.58 -17.75 -14.03
CA GLY A 157 9.25 -16.46 -13.44
C GLY A 157 10.21 -15.36 -13.88
N VAL A 158 9.67 -14.19 -14.20
CA VAL A 158 10.44 -13.00 -14.59
C VAL A 158 10.04 -11.82 -13.73
N LEU A 159 11.02 -11.18 -13.10
CA LEU A 159 10.85 -9.88 -12.49
C LEU A 159 11.07 -8.78 -13.54
N VAL A 160 10.07 -7.93 -13.72
CA VAL A 160 10.17 -6.75 -14.58
C VAL A 160 10.26 -5.50 -13.72
N THR A 161 11.31 -4.71 -13.93
CA THR A 161 11.56 -3.44 -13.20
C THR A 161 11.84 -2.30 -14.16
N THR A 162 11.99 -1.09 -13.63
CA THR A 162 12.45 0.09 -14.36
C THR A 162 13.85 0.48 -13.92
N ILE A 163 14.53 1.30 -14.72
CA ILE A 163 15.89 1.79 -14.41
C ILE A 163 15.96 2.60 -13.10
N VAL A 164 14.85 3.21 -12.68
CA VAL A 164 14.77 3.98 -11.42
C VAL A 164 14.50 3.11 -10.20
N THR A 165 14.23 1.82 -10.41
CA THR A 165 14.01 0.85 -9.33
C THR A 165 15.36 0.37 -8.77
N SER A 166 15.41 0.08 -7.48
CA SER A 166 16.62 -0.42 -6.82
C SER A 166 17.18 -1.68 -7.51
N PRO A 167 18.47 -1.73 -7.87
CA PRO A 167 19.12 -2.93 -8.39
C PRO A 167 19.04 -4.14 -7.45
N LEU A 168 18.76 -3.91 -6.16
CA LEU A 168 18.60 -4.97 -5.17
C LEU A 168 17.40 -5.87 -5.49
N MET A 169 16.33 -5.34 -6.10
CA MET A 169 15.20 -6.16 -6.54
C MET A 169 15.60 -7.24 -7.53
N SER A 170 16.45 -6.90 -8.50
CA SER A 170 16.98 -7.89 -9.45
C SER A 170 17.86 -8.96 -8.77
N LYS A 171 18.62 -8.58 -7.72
CA LYS A 171 19.41 -9.55 -6.95
C LYS A 171 18.51 -10.49 -6.15
N VAL A 172 17.46 -9.96 -5.51
CA VAL A 172 16.48 -10.77 -4.79
C VAL A 172 15.79 -11.75 -5.75
N ALA A 173 15.29 -11.29 -6.90
CA ALA A 173 14.66 -12.19 -7.87
C ALA A 173 15.58 -13.34 -8.30
N ARG A 174 16.83 -13.04 -8.63
CA ARG A 174 17.82 -14.06 -9.00
C ARG A 174 18.16 -15.03 -7.87
N PHE A 175 18.17 -14.57 -6.61
CA PHE A 175 18.36 -15.42 -5.44
C PHE A 175 17.26 -16.51 -5.36
N TYR A 176 16.03 -16.18 -5.76
CA TYR A 176 14.92 -17.15 -5.85
C TYR A 176 14.84 -17.88 -7.20
N GLY A 177 15.84 -17.74 -8.08
CA GLY A 177 15.91 -18.44 -9.36
C GLY A 177 15.08 -17.79 -10.49
N LEU A 178 14.62 -16.56 -10.32
CA LEU A 178 13.88 -15.84 -11.35
C LEU A 178 14.82 -15.03 -12.26
N GLU A 179 14.41 -14.86 -13.51
CA GLU A 179 15.01 -13.87 -14.40
C GLU A 179 14.62 -12.45 -13.98
N ALA A 180 15.49 -11.48 -14.22
CA ALA A 180 15.21 -10.07 -13.94
C ALA A 180 15.55 -9.20 -15.16
N VAL A 181 14.53 -8.48 -15.64
CA VAL A 181 14.61 -7.57 -16.80
C VAL A 181 14.33 -6.14 -16.34
N SER A 182 15.18 -5.21 -16.75
CA SER A 182 14.99 -3.79 -16.46
C SER A 182 14.70 -3.02 -17.74
N TYR A 183 13.62 -2.24 -17.74
CA TYR A 183 13.25 -1.34 -18.82
C TYR A 183 13.86 0.03 -18.63
N THR A 184 14.42 0.60 -19.69
CA THR A 184 14.98 1.97 -19.70
C THR A 184 13.95 3.02 -20.08
N HIS A 185 12.85 2.64 -20.74
CA HIS A 185 11.79 3.53 -21.20
C HIS A 185 10.43 2.93 -20.88
N LEU A 186 9.67 3.59 -19.98
CA LEU A 186 8.22 3.45 -19.93
C LEU A 186 7.67 4.39 -21.02
N ARG A 187 7.32 3.85 -22.17
CA ARG A 187 6.39 4.56 -23.06
C ARG A 187 5.02 4.43 -22.43
N ALA A 188 4.52 5.51 -21.85
CA ALA A 188 3.09 5.68 -21.74
C ALA A 188 2.54 5.52 -23.16
N HIS A 189 1.72 4.51 -23.42
CA HIS A 189 0.88 4.49 -24.59
C HIS A 189 -0.15 5.60 -24.36
N GLU A 190 0.18 6.81 -24.78
CA GLU A 190 -0.84 7.81 -25.06
C GLU A 190 -1.69 7.19 -26.16
N THR A 191 -2.86 6.72 -25.78
CA THR A 191 -3.91 6.39 -26.72
C THR A 191 -4.36 7.73 -27.29
N ILE A 192 -3.84 8.08 -28.45
CA ILE A 192 -4.38 9.16 -29.27
C ILE A 192 -5.73 8.63 -29.75
N LEU A 193 -6.80 9.08 -29.13
CA LEU A 193 -8.17 8.98 -29.64
C LEU A 193 -8.44 10.14 -30.59
#